data_2dd3cde353c82c1dad5aefcdb08faa3f
#
_entry.id   2dd3cde353c82c1dad5aefcdb08faa3f
#
_cell.length_a   1.000
_cell.length_b   1.000
_cell.length_c   1.000
_cell.angle_alpha   90.00
_cell.angle_beta   90.00
_cell.angle_gamma   90.00
#
_symmetry.space_group_name_H-M   'P 1'
#
loop_
_entity.id
_entity.type
_entity.pdbx_description
1 polymer ?
#
loop_
_entity_poly.entity_id
_entity_poly.type
_entity_poly.pdbx_seq_one_letter_code
_entity_poly.pdbx_strand_id
1 'polypeptide(L)'
;ENRREQLIKESRDIIILCSQSIISLHQGHIQESQLKLDKAKDLYFSLKTLAQTDLLRYLSMSEQELVECTLLMSIVKNEALPGLDEIGVSSQAYLFGILDCIGEIKRMVYDMVRLNRYDQAEYLFTVMQEIYSEIYPFSIYDNIVSGIRKKLDVCKILIENTRELITEEARRSIIIESLKKLDSSL
;
A
#
# COMPACT_ATOMS: atom_id res chain seq x y z
N GLU A 1 -15.62 -24.80 17.57
CA GLU A 1 -16.58 -24.07 16.70
C GLU A 1 -16.62 -22.58 17.10
N ASN A 2 -16.85 -22.27 18.35
CA ASN A 2 -16.95 -20.90 18.86
C ASN A 2 -15.71 -20.03 18.57
N ARG A 3 -14.48 -20.57 18.72
CA ARG A 3 -13.21 -19.88 18.48
C ARG A 3 -13.02 -19.52 16.99
N ARG A 4 -13.44 -20.39 16.08
CA ARG A 4 -13.40 -20.14 14.63
C ARG A 4 -14.38 -19.03 14.21
N GLU A 5 -15.60 -19.07 14.72
CA GLU A 5 -16.61 -18.05 14.41
C GLU A 5 -16.20 -16.69 14.90
N GLN A 6 -15.61 -16.61 16.10
CA GLN A 6 -15.05 -15.37 16.63
C GLN A 6 -13.94 -14.84 15.73
N LEU A 7 -12.98 -15.68 15.33
CA LEU A 7 -11.89 -15.26 14.42
C LEU A 7 -12.41 -14.75 13.10
N ILE A 8 -13.40 -15.40 12.49
CA ILE A 8 -13.99 -14.96 11.23
C ILE A 8 -14.70 -13.61 11.38
N LYS A 9 -15.39 -13.39 12.49
CA LYS A 9 -16.09 -12.13 12.74
C LYS A 9 -15.12 -10.99 13.00
N GLU A 10 -14.21 -11.16 13.95
CA GLU A 10 -13.33 -10.09 14.39
C GLU A 10 -12.20 -9.79 13.39
N SER A 11 -11.80 -10.76 12.53
CA SER A 11 -10.87 -10.48 11.42
C SER A 11 -11.46 -9.49 10.42
N ARG A 12 -12.78 -9.45 10.24
CA ARG A 12 -13.46 -8.42 9.42
C ARG A 12 -13.35 -7.03 10.03
N ASP A 13 -13.36 -6.94 11.36
CA ASP A 13 -13.20 -5.65 12.04
C ASP A 13 -11.81 -5.08 11.82
N ILE A 14 -10.77 -5.92 11.76
CA ILE A 14 -9.41 -5.50 11.37
C ILE A 14 -9.41 -4.94 9.94
N ILE A 15 -10.01 -5.65 8.98
CA ILE A 15 -10.10 -5.20 7.59
C ILE A 15 -10.82 -3.86 7.49
N ILE A 16 -11.92 -3.69 8.22
CA ILE A 16 -12.68 -2.43 8.26
C ILE A 16 -11.81 -1.30 8.83
N LEU A 17 -11.10 -1.54 9.93
CA LEU A 17 -10.21 -0.55 10.54
C LEU A 17 -9.07 -0.16 9.60
N CYS A 18 -8.44 -1.11 8.92
CA CYS A 18 -7.40 -0.86 7.92
C CYS A 18 -7.94 -0.03 6.74
N SER A 19 -9.07 -0.41 6.17
CA SER A 19 -9.72 0.34 5.09
C SER A 19 -10.06 1.77 5.51
N GLN A 20 -10.62 1.96 6.71
CA GLN A 20 -10.92 3.29 7.25
C GLN A 20 -9.65 4.12 7.51
N SER A 21 -8.56 3.47 7.94
CA SER A 21 -7.26 4.10 8.12
C SER A 21 -6.72 4.59 6.78
N ILE A 22 -6.73 3.76 5.75
CA ILE A 22 -6.30 4.12 4.38
C ILE A 22 -7.13 5.29 3.83
N ILE A 23 -8.46 5.27 4.02
CA ILE A 23 -9.33 6.37 3.61
C ILE A 23 -8.93 7.68 4.31
N SER A 24 -8.73 7.65 5.63
CA SER A 24 -8.28 8.83 6.38
C SER A 24 -6.91 9.33 5.91
N LEU A 25 -6.02 8.41 5.53
CA LEU A 25 -4.69 8.74 5.01
C LEU A 25 -4.77 9.49 3.66
N HIS A 26 -5.60 9.02 2.74
CA HIS A 26 -5.88 9.72 1.47
C HIS A 26 -6.50 11.10 1.65
N GLN A 27 -7.26 11.30 2.73
CA GLN A 27 -7.82 12.60 3.09
C GLN A 27 -6.82 13.53 3.80
N GLY A 28 -5.60 13.06 4.09
CA GLY A 28 -4.59 13.80 4.81
C GLY A 28 -4.78 13.82 6.32
N HIS A 29 -5.71 13.02 6.86
CA HIS A 29 -5.99 12.93 8.29
C HIS A 29 -5.07 11.89 8.96
N ILE A 30 -3.75 12.17 8.96
CA ILE A 30 -2.70 11.20 9.39
C ILE A 30 -2.91 10.72 10.84
N GLN A 31 -3.27 11.61 11.76
CA GLN A 31 -3.48 11.24 13.16
C GLN A 31 -4.68 10.29 13.34
N GLU A 32 -5.78 10.56 12.65
CA GLU A 32 -6.96 9.70 12.68
C GLU A 32 -6.67 8.33 12.04
N SER A 33 -5.94 8.33 10.93
CA SER A 33 -5.47 7.11 10.27
C SER A 33 -4.61 6.27 11.23
N GLN A 34 -3.65 6.90 11.92
CA GLN A 34 -2.78 6.21 12.88
C GLN A 34 -3.59 5.56 14.02
N LEU A 35 -4.55 6.28 14.59
CA LEU A 35 -5.40 5.74 15.66
C LEU A 35 -6.19 4.49 15.23
N LYS A 36 -6.66 4.47 13.98
CA LYS A 36 -7.36 3.31 13.42
C LYS A 36 -6.41 2.14 13.17
N LEU A 37 -5.22 2.42 12.65
CA LEU A 37 -4.18 1.41 12.45
C LEU A 37 -3.73 0.78 13.77
N ASP A 38 -3.53 1.58 14.81
CA ASP A 38 -3.14 1.08 16.14
C ASP A 38 -4.21 0.15 16.71
N LYS A 39 -5.49 0.52 16.61
CA LYS A 39 -6.61 -0.35 16.99
C LYS A 39 -6.65 -1.66 16.18
N ALA A 40 -6.36 -1.59 14.87
CA ALA A 40 -6.29 -2.78 14.03
C ALA A 40 -5.16 -3.71 14.48
N LYS A 41 -3.98 -3.16 14.82
CA LYS A 41 -2.83 -3.92 15.36
C LYS A 41 -3.16 -4.60 16.68
N ASP A 42 -3.73 -3.86 17.63
CA ASP A 42 -4.12 -4.40 18.94
C ASP A 42 -5.10 -5.57 18.80
N LEU A 43 -6.11 -5.40 17.95
CA LEU A 43 -7.09 -6.45 17.67
C LEU A 43 -6.43 -7.65 16.98
N TYR A 44 -5.55 -7.42 16.01
CA TYR A 44 -4.82 -8.49 15.32
C TYR A 44 -3.98 -9.34 16.29
N PHE A 45 -3.20 -8.72 17.17
CA PHE A 45 -2.37 -9.45 18.13
C PHE A 45 -3.22 -10.26 19.12
N SER A 46 -4.36 -9.72 19.54
CA SER A 46 -5.34 -10.46 20.36
C SER A 46 -5.85 -11.70 19.62
N LEU A 47 -6.29 -11.51 18.35
CA LEU A 47 -6.81 -12.62 17.53
C LEU A 47 -5.73 -13.66 17.17
N LYS A 48 -4.50 -13.22 16.94
CA LYS A 48 -3.38 -14.13 16.67
C LYS A 48 -3.13 -15.06 17.86
N THR A 49 -3.21 -14.53 19.08
CA THR A 49 -3.12 -15.33 20.31
C THR A 49 -4.29 -16.31 20.42
N LEU A 50 -5.50 -15.89 20.08
CA LEU A 50 -6.69 -16.75 20.06
C LEU A 50 -6.60 -17.83 18.98
N ALA A 51 -6.06 -17.51 17.80
CA ALA A 51 -5.93 -18.43 16.66
C ALA A 51 -4.98 -19.58 16.95
N GLN A 52 -3.98 -19.36 17.79
CA GLN A 52 -2.88 -20.33 18.02
C GLN A 52 -2.24 -20.75 16.68
N THR A 53 -1.87 -22.02 16.51
CA THR A 53 -1.26 -22.54 15.27
C THR A 53 -2.27 -23.17 14.31
N ASP A 54 -3.42 -23.60 14.82
CA ASP A 54 -4.40 -24.39 14.07
C ASP A 54 -5.38 -23.54 13.22
N LEU A 55 -5.60 -22.27 13.61
CA LEU A 55 -6.57 -21.40 12.98
C LEU A 55 -5.97 -20.14 12.33
N LEU A 56 -4.64 -20.01 12.25
CA LEU A 56 -3.96 -18.84 11.65
C LEU A 56 -4.43 -18.51 10.23
N ARG A 57 -4.82 -19.51 9.45
CA ARG A 57 -5.35 -19.33 8.09
C ARG A 57 -6.55 -18.37 8.01
N TYR A 58 -7.31 -18.21 9.09
CA TYR A 58 -8.46 -17.31 9.14
C TYR A 58 -8.06 -15.83 9.30
N LEU A 59 -6.79 -15.55 9.61
CA LEU A 59 -6.24 -14.21 9.72
C LEU A 59 -5.56 -13.72 8.43
N SER A 60 -5.34 -14.61 7.44
CA SER A 60 -4.53 -14.30 6.25
C SER A 60 -4.96 -13.02 5.52
N MET A 61 -6.27 -12.80 5.34
CA MET A 61 -6.77 -11.58 4.70
C MET A 61 -6.55 -10.34 5.56
N SER A 62 -6.82 -10.43 6.87
CA SER A 62 -6.60 -9.31 7.78
C SER A 62 -5.11 -9.00 7.98
N GLU A 63 -4.22 -10.00 7.90
CA GLU A 63 -2.78 -9.79 7.86
C GLU A 63 -2.36 -8.99 6.63
N GLN A 64 -2.89 -9.34 5.45
CA GLN A 64 -2.58 -8.66 4.19
C GLN A 64 -3.01 -7.19 4.23
N GLU A 65 -4.23 -6.90 4.66
CA GLU A 65 -4.73 -5.53 4.83
C GLU A 65 -3.93 -4.74 5.90
N LEU A 66 -3.52 -5.41 6.98
CA LEU A 66 -2.70 -4.80 8.02
C LEU A 66 -1.31 -4.40 7.49
N VAL A 67 -0.70 -5.25 6.67
CA VAL A 67 0.56 -4.94 5.98
C VAL A 67 0.38 -3.74 5.06
N GLU A 68 -0.60 -3.78 4.17
CA GLU A 68 -0.90 -2.69 3.23
C GLU A 68 -1.03 -1.36 3.97
N CYS A 69 -1.90 -1.32 4.98
CA CYS A 69 -2.14 -0.11 5.77
C CYS A 69 -0.89 0.37 6.52
N THR A 70 -0.11 -0.56 7.10
CA THR A 70 1.12 -0.22 7.86
C THR A 70 2.20 0.34 6.93
N LEU A 71 2.44 -0.30 5.80
CA LEU A 71 3.45 0.15 4.84
C LEU A 71 3.05 1.48 4.19
N LEU A 72 1.78 1.65 3.83
CA LEU A 72 1.29 2.90 3.27
C LEU A 72 1.46 4.07 4.26
N MET A 73 1.19 3.85 5.56
CA MET A 73 1.44 4.82 6.62
C MET A 73 2.93 5.22 6.70
N SER A 74 3.84 4.24 6.63
CA SER A 74 5.29 4.50 6.65
C SER A 74 5.73 5.30 5.44
N ILE A 75 5.21 5.00 4.24
CA ILE A 75 5.49 5.74 3.01
C ILE A 75 5.06 7.20 3.13
N VAL A 76 3.85 7.45 3.62
CA VAL A 76 3.32 8.82 3.79
C VAL A 76 4.11 9.61 4.82
N LYS A 77 4.61 8.95 5.86
CA LYS A 77 5.46 9.58 6.89
C LYS A 77 6.93 9.70 6.47
N ASN A 78 7.31 9.15 5.33
CA ASN A 78 8.70 9.04 4.88
C ASN A 78 9.59 8.31 5.91
N GLU A 79 9.06 7.23 6.48
CA GLU A 79 9.73 6.34 7.42
C GLU A 79 10.19 5.06 6.71
N ALA A 80 11.15 4.33 7.30
CA ALA A 80 11.55 3.03 6.79
C ALA A 80 10.38 2.04 6.80
N LEU A 81 10.29 1.20 5.76
CA LEU A 81 9.25 0.18 5.70
C LEU A 81 9.54 -0.92 6.74
N PRO A 82 8.61 -1.21 7.66
CA PRO A 82 8.79 -2.28 8.62
C PRO A 82 8.76 -3.65 7.93
N GLY A 83 9.65 -4.55 8.39
CA GLY A 83 9.71 -5.92 7.90
C GLY A 83 8.56 -6.79 8.42
N LEU A 84 8.44 -7.99 7.85
CA LEU A 84 7.40 -8.95 8.24
C LEU A 84 7.44 -9.34 9.72
N ASP A 85 8.63 -9.43 10.31
CA ASP A 85 8.80 -9.77 11.73
C ASP A 85 8.37 -8.63 12.65
N GLU A 86 8.57 -7.39 12.23
CA GLU A 86 8.15 -6.19 12.96
C GLU A 86 6.63 -6.04 12.98
N ILE A 87 5.97 -6.35 11.84
CA ILE A 87 4.49 -6.37 11.76
C ILE A 87 3.93 -7.62 12.43
N GLY A 88 4.71 -8.71 12.43
CA GLY A 88 4.34 -9.98 13.04
C GLY A 88 3.35 -10.80 12.21
N VAL A 89 3.44 -10.78 10.89
CA VAL A 89 2.53 -11.44 9.94
C VAL A 89 3.22 -12.62 9.21
N SER A 90 2.46 -13.37 8.44
CA SER A 90 2.99 -14.43 7.58
C SER A 90 3.70 -13.85 6.35
N SER A 91 4.70 -14.56 5.82
CA SER A 91 5.46 -14.14 4.63
C SER A 91 4.55 -13.94 3.41
N GLN A 92 3.54 -14.79 3.24
CA GLN A 92 2.58 -14.66 2.14
C GLN A 92 1.74 -13.38 2.27
N ALA A 93 1.24 -13.08 3.46
CA ALA A 93 0.46 -11.87 3.70
C ALA A 93 1.33 -10.61 3.52
N TYR A 94 2.59 -10.65 3.93
CA TYR A 94 3.53 -9.55 3.71
C TYR A 94 3.77 -9.30 2.22
N LEU A 95 4.07 -10.34 1.43
CA LEU A 95 4.28 -10.22 -0.02
C LEU A 95 3.04 -9.70 -0.75
N PHE A 96 1.86 -10.14 -0.34
CA PHE A 96 0.63 -9.69 -0.99
C PHE A 96 0.24 -8.28 -0.55
N GLY A 97 0.36 -7.95 0.73
CA GLY A 97 0.05 -6.62 1.25
C GLY A 97 0.97 -5.53 0.71
N ILE A 98 2.28 -5.80 0.56
CA ILE A 98 3.20 -4.83 -0.07
C ILE A 98 2.88 -4.60 -1.55
N LEU A 99 2.41 -5.63 -2.28
CA LEU A 99 1.97 -5.47 -3.67
C LEU A 99 0.63 -4.71 -3.76
N ASP A 100 -0.26 -4.83 -2.76
CA ASP A 100 -1.50 -4.06 -2.70
C ASP A 100 -1.22 -2.57 -2.49
N CYS A 101 -0.18 -2.22 -1.72
CA CYS A 101 0.28 -0.83 -1.58
C CYS A 101 0.52 -0.14 -2.92
N ILE A 102 0.96 -0.87 -3.96
CA ILE A 102 1.18 -0.29 -5.30
C ILE A 102 -0.11 0.34 -5.84
N GLY A 103 -1.28 -0.28 -5.59
CA GLY A 103 -2.57 0.28 -5.97
C GLY A 103 -2.92 1.57 -5.25
N GLU A 104 -2.69 1.61 -3.94
CA GLU A 104 -2.96 2.79 -3.12
C GLU A 104 -1.94 3.91 -3.37
N ILE A 105 -0.66 3.58 -3.60
CA ILE A 105 0.36 4.57 -4.00
C ILE A 105 -0.01 5.18 -5.36
N LYS A 106 -0.45 4.37 -6.33
CA LYS A 106 -0.97 4.89 -7.61
C LYS A 106 -2.05 5.93 -7.38
N ARG A 107 -3.03 5.63 -6.52
CA ARG A 107 -4.10 6.57 -6.18
C ARG A 107 -3.53 7.87 -5.61
N MET A 108 -2.55 7.80 -4.71
CA MET A 108 -1.86 8.98 -4.18
C MET A 108 -1.13 9.77 -5.26
N VAL A 109 -0.45 9.11 -6.20
CA VAL A 109 0.20 9.79 -7.35
C VAL A 109 -0.81 10.61 -8.13
N TYR A 110 -1.96 10.05 -8.45
CA TYR A 110 -3.03 10.76 -9.18
C TYR A 110 -3.55 11.97 -8.38
N ASP A 111 -3.71 11.84 -7.07
CA ASP A 111 -4.11 12.94 -6.20
C ASP A 111 -3.03 14.04 -6.14
N MET A 112 -1.75 13.68 -6.08
CA MET A 112 -0.64 14.65 -6.08
C MET A 112 -0.57 15.41 -7.42
N VAL A 113 -0.71 14.71 -8.54
CA VAL A 113 -0.78 15.35 -9.87
C VAL A 113 -1.95 16.32 -9.95
N ARG A 114 -3.14 15.91 -9.51
CA ARG A 114 -4.33 16.77 -9.47
C ARG A 114 -4.15 18.03 -8.61
N LEU A 115 -3.32 17.94 -7.57
CA LEU A 115 -2.99 19.06 -6.68
C LEU A 115 -1.77 19.88 -7.13
N ASN A 116 -1.21 19.61 -8.32
CA ASN A 116 0.01 20.21 -8.86
C ASN A 116 1.25 20.01 -7.96
N ARG A 117 1.33 18.87 -7.26
CA ARG A 117 2.45 18.46 -6.39
C ARG A 117 3.32 17.43 -7.11
N TYR A 118 3.95 17.84 -8.20
CA TYR A 118 4.63 16.92 -9.11
C TYR A 118 5.84 16.21 -8.47
N ASP A 119 6.63 16.90 -7.65
CA ASP A 119 7.78 16.31 -6.96
C ASP A 119 7.34 15.14 -6.04
N GLN A 120 6.20 15.32 -5.37
CA GLN A 120 5.63 14.28 -4.50
C GLN A 120 5.06 13.12 -5.32
N ALA A 121 4.45 13.41 -6.47
CA ALA A 121 3.95 12.39 -7.39
C ALA A 121 5.10 11.55 -7.95
N GLU A 122 6.21 12.17 -8.33
CA GLU A 122 7.40 11.49 -8.85
C GLU A 122 8.09 10.64 -7.78
N TYR A 123 8.20 11.15 -6.56
CA TYR A 123 8.69 10.38 -5.42
C TYR A 123 7.86 9.11 -5.19
N LEU A 124 6.53 9.25 -5.11
CA LEU A 124 5.63 8.11 -4.91
C LEU A 124 5.70 7.11 -6.07
N PHE A 125 5.85 7.60 -7.30
CA PHE A 125 6.06 6.73 -8.45
C PHE A 125 7.38 5.95 -8.36
N THR A 126 8.45 6.58 -7.90
CA THR A 126 9.73 5.91 -7.63
C THR A 126 9.57 4.79 -6.60
N VAL A 127 8.85 5.05 -5.50
CA VAL A 127 8.55 4.04 -4.47
C VAL A 127 7.79 2.84 -5.05
N MET A 128 6.80 3.07 -5.95
CA MET A 128 6.09 1.97 -6.64
C MET A 128 7.05 1.08 -7.44
N GLN A 129 7.99 1.69 -8.15
CA GLN A 129 8.96 0.96 -8.97
C GLN A 129 9.95 0.17 -8.12
N GLU A 130 10.42 0.74 -7.02
CA GLU A 130 11.32 0.09 -6.07
C GLU A 130 10.63 -1.14 -5.45
N ILE A 131 9.42 -1.00 -4.91
CA ILE A 131 8.64 -2.12 -4.36
C ILE A 131 8.50 -3.24 -5.41
N TYR A 132 8.11 -2.89 -6.63
CA TYR A 132 7.94 -3.89 -7.69
C TYR A 132 9.25 -4.60 -8.01
N SER A 133 10.35 -3.86 -8.14
CA SER A 133 11.66 -4.41 -8.49
C SER A 133 12.19 -5.38 -7.43
N GLU A 134 11.99 -5.04 -6.15
CA GLU A 134 12.39 -5.88 -5.01
C GLU A 134 11.55 -7.16 -4.90
N ILE A 135 10.26 -7.10 -5.23
CA ILE A 135 9.37 -8.25 -5.12
C ILE A 135 9.34 -9.11 -6.39
N TYR A 136 9.65 -8.56 -7.56
CA TYR A 136 9.61 -9.27 -8.84
C TYR A 136 10.38 -10.60 -8.86
N PRO A 137 11.57 -10.76 -8.24
CA PRO A 137 12.27 -12.03 -8.18
C PRO A 137 11.46 -13.18 -7.57
N PHE A 138 10.49 -12.88 -6.69
CA PHE A 138 9.62 -13.89 -6.09
C PHE A 138 8.61 -14.49 -7.07
N SER A 139 8.48 -13.96 -8.28
CA SER A 139 7.62 -14.50 -9.35
C SER A 139 7.91 -15.96 -9.71
N ILE A 140 9.14 -16.42 -9.50
CA ILE A 140 9.54 -17.82 -9.74
C ILE A 140 8.95 -18.79 -8.71
N TYR A 141 8.51 -18.29 -7.56
CA TYR A 141 7.97 -19.09 -6.44
C TYR A 141 6.44 -19.18 -6.44
N ASP A 142 5.78 -19.00 -7.61
CA ASP A 142 4.31 -19.04 -7.72
C ASP A 142 3.70 -20.41 -7.29
N ASN A 143 4.49 -21.47 -7.36
CA ASN A 143 4.12 -22.79 -6.83
C ASN A 143 4.11 -22.86 -5.29
N ILE A 144 4.80 -21.96 -4.60
CA ILE A 144 4.87 -21.87 -3.13
C ILE A 144 3.92 -20.78 -2.64
N VAL A 145 3.99 -19.59 -3.26
CA VAL A 145 3.13 -18.44 -2.98
C VAL A 145 2.15 -18.29 -4.13
N SER A 146 1.09 -19.12 -4.09
CA SER A 146 0.12 -19.20 -5.19
C SER A 146 -0.52 -17.86 -5.49
N GLY A 147 -0.43 -17.42 -6.75
CA GLY A 147 -1.02 -16.18 -7.24
C GLY A 147 -0.09 -14.96 -7.21
N ILE A 148 1.17 -15.10 -6.75
CA ILE A 148 2.11 -13.96 -6.72
C ILE A 148 2.41 -13.45 -8.12
N ARG A 149 2.56 -14.34 -9.12
CA ARG A 149 2.80 -13.94 -10.51
C ARG A 149 1.65 -13.10 -11.05
N LYS A 150 0.40 -13.54 -10.86
CA LYS A 150 -0.79 -12.78 -11.28
C LYS A 150 -0.84 -11.41 -10.63
N LYS A 151 -0.50 -11.31 -9.35
CA LYS A 151 -0.49 -10.05 -8.62
C LYS A 151 0.60 -9.10 -9.13
N LEU A 152 1.79 -9.63 -9.43
CA LEU A 152 2.88 -8.87 -10.07
C LEU A 152 2.51 -8.39 -11.47
N ASP A 153 1.80 -9.19 -12.28
CA ASP A 153 1.32 -8.77 -13.59
C ASP A 153 0.35 -7.58 -13.48
N VAL A 154 -0.54 -7.59 -12.49
CA VAL A 154 -1.42 -6.45 -12.19
C VAL A 154 -0.61 -5.23 -11.78
N CYS A 155 0.35 -5.38 -10.85
CA CYS A 155 1.21 -4.28 -10.41
C CYS A 155 1.99 -3.66 -11.57
N LYS A 156 2.50 -4.47 -12.50
CA LYS A 156 3.16 -3.99 -13.72
C LYS A 156 2.26 -3.06 -14.53
N ILE A 157 1.01 -3.45 -14.75
CA ILE A 157 0.03 -2.61 -15.47
C ILE A 157 -0.22 -1.30 -14.73
N LEU A 158 -0.35 -1.34 -13.40
CA LEU A 158 -0.54 -0.13 -12.59
C LEU A 158 0.64 0.83 -12.72
N ILE A 159 1.88 0.31 -12.70
CA ILE A 159 3.10 1.09 -12.84
C ILE A 159 3.20 1.72 -14.23
N GLU A 160 2.93 0.96 -15.30
CA GLU A 160 2.98 1.50 -16.66
C GLU A 160 1.95 2.61 -16.88
N ASN A 161 0.72 2.45 -16.40
CA ASN A 161 -0.30 3.51 -16.47
C ASN A 161 0.11 4.75 -15.67
N THR A 162 0.80 4.57 -14.55
CA THR A 162 1.30 5.70 -13.73
C THR A 162 2.47 6.38 -14.42
N ARG A 163 3.34 5.62 -15.09
CA ARG A 163 4.45 6.15 -15.89
C ARG A 163 3.95 7.07 -17.02
N GLU A 164 2.89 6.67 -17.70
CA GLU A 164 2.28 7.50 -18.74
C GLU A 164 1.82 8.85 -18.19
N LEU A 165 1.11 8.84 -17.05
CA LEU A 165 0.66 10.06 -16.39
C LEU A 165 1.83 10.98 -16.01
N ILE A 166 2.85 10.45 -15.32
CA ILE A 166 4.02 11.23 -14.87
C ILE A 166 4.77 11.81 -16.07
N THR A 167 4.93 11.04 -17.15
CA THR A 167 5.61 11.51 -18.37
C THR A 167 4.86 12.65 -19.04
N GLU A 168 3.53 12.58 -19.12
CA GLU A 168 2.69 13.64 -19.69
C GLU A 168 2.75 14.92 -18.86
N GLU A 169 2.69 14.81 -17.54
CA GLU A 169 2.77 15.98 -16.66
C GLU A 169 4.16 16.64 -16.68
N ALA A 170 5.24 15.84 -16.77
CA ALA A 170 6.59 16.40 -16.96
C ALA A 170 6.70 17.22 -18.25
N ARG A 171 6.12 16.74 -19.35
CA ARG A 171 6.08 17.49 -20.64
C ARG A 171 5.27 18.77 -20.54
N ARG A 172 4.10 18.72 -19.88
CA ARG A 172 3.25 19.91 -19.64
C ARG A 172 3.97 20.96 -18.82
N SER A 173 4.67 20.55 -17.77
CA SER A 173 5.46 21.47 -16.93
C SER A 173 6.52 22.23 -17.73
N ILE A 174 7.27 21.54 -18.63
CA ILE A 174 8.26 22.15 -19.51
C ILE A 174 7.62 23.22 -20.42
N ILE A 175 6.45 22.91 -20.99
CA ILE A 175 5.73 23.86 -21.86
C ILE A 175 5.29 25.08 -21.06
N ILE A 176 4.72 24.89 -19.87
CA ILE A 176 4.25 25.99 -19.01
C ILE A 176 5.41 26.90 -18.61
N GLU A 177 6.56 26.32 -18.23
CA GLU A 177 7.76 27.10 -17.90
C GLU A 177 8.28 27.90 -19.09
N SER A 178 8.26 27.31 -20.29
CA SER A 178 8.69 27.97 -21.52
C SER A 178 7.77 29.16 -21.87
N LEU A 179 6.46 29.00 -21.68
CA LEU A 179 5.48 30.08 -21.90
C LEU A 179 5.67 31.23 -20.89
N LYS A 180 5.90 30.91 -19.60
CA LYS A 180 6.16 31.94 -18.58
C LYS A 180 7.43 32.73 -18.85
N LYS A 181 8.49 32.10 -19.40
CA LYS A 181 9.71 32.80 -19.80
C LYS A 181 9.49 33.75 -20.99
N LEU A 182 8.66 33.38 -21.93
CA LEU A 182 8.29 34.27 -23.06
C LEU A 182 7.48 35.46 -22.58
N ASP A 183 6.52 35.26 -21.69
CA ASP A 183 5.66 36.31 -21.15
C ASP A 183 6.46 37.35 -20.30
N SER A 184 7.49 36.87 -19.59
CA SER A 184 8.39 37.75 -18.80
C SER A 184 9.44 38.49 -19.64
N SER A 185 9.55 38.21 -20.94
CA SER A 185 10.48 38.82 -21.86
C SER A 185 9.82 39.87 -22.77
N LEU A 186 8.50 40.06 -22.66
CA LEU A 186 7.67 41.10 -23.31
C LEU A 186 7.38 42.23 -22.34
#